data_9a8aab750cac2d2008af91592dfdb9c8
#
_entry.id   9a8aab750cac2d2008af91592dfdb9c8
#
_cell.length_a   1.000
_cell.length_b   1.000
_cell.length_c   1.000
_cell.angle_alpha   90.00
_cell.angle_beta   90.00
_cell.angle_gamma   90.00
#
_symmetry.space_group_name_H-M   'P 1'
#
loop_
_entity.id
_entity.type
_entity.pdbx_description
1 polymer ?
#
loop_
_entity_poly.entity_id
_entity_poly.type
_entity_poly.pdbx_seq_one_letter_code
_entity_poly.pdbx_strand_id
1 'polypeptide(L)'
;QKAEQFCMITVMPIHYISKILSPFIKLLSISTKGVLKLLRMKTEDQEEIVTEEEIKAMLKMGAESGTVEDSEREMINSVFSFGDKSARELMVPRREVFAVDIEDPDEEILDAVLESRHSRIPVYEETVDNIIGILHAKDVMIEMRKKTTGEIEIRGLLRDVFFVPDTKDADDLFRELQASRRHMAVLVDEYGGFSGIITVEDLVEAIMGDIHEEDEVEEPEIQQLSDEEYLVDGGILLEDLNEELPLSLFSENYDTLSGYMIENLGYIPKENEQASVLEGEWQLRVEQVKDNRIARVHVARRLGHVSEK
;
A
#
# COMPACT_ATOMS: atom_id res chain seq x y z
N GLN A 1 25.75 -41.05 -5.89
CA GLN A 1 26.77 -42.06 -5.51
C GLN A 1 28.21 -41.49 -5.47
N LYS A 2 28.70 -40.72 -6.46
CA LYS A 2 30.07 -40.15 -6.41
C LYS A 2 30.21 -39.03 -5.39
N ALA A 3 29.17 -38.21 -5.17
CA ALA A 3 29.18 -37.12 -4.20
C ALA A 3 29.19 -37.65 -2.74
N GLU A 4 28.46 -38.71 -2.44
CA GLU A 4 28.42 -39.32 -1.11
C GLU A 4 29.76 -39.97 -0.73
N GLN A 5 30.43 -40.62 -1.69
CA GLN A 5 31.76 -41.19 -1.45
C GLN A 5 32.81 -40.09 -1.23
N PHE A 6 32.72 -38.97 -1.93
CA PHE A 6 33.61 -37.84 -1.74
C PHE A 6 33.38 -37.16 -0.37
N CYS A 7 32.13 -37.00 0.05
CA CYS A 7 31.78 -36.54 1.39
C CYS A 7 32.35 -37.42 2.50
N MET A 8 32.22 -38.76 2.41
CA MET A 8 32.76 -39.68 3.42
C MET A 8 34.28 -39.63 3.53
N ILE A 9 34.99 -39.50 2.41
CA ILE A 9 36.46 -39.44 2.41
C ILE A 9 36.95 -38.10 3.02
N THR A 10 36.19 -36.99 2.85
CA THR A 10 36.58 -35.66 3.32
C THR A 10 36.19 -35.43 4.78
N VAL A 11 35.10 -36.02 5.27
CA VAL A 11 34.61 -35.87 6.64
C VAL A 11 35.57 -36.47 7.67
N MET A 12 36.19 -37.64 7.38
CA MET A 12 37.11 -38.30 8.32
C MET A 12 38.33 -37.42 8.66
N PRO A 13 39.11 -36.90 7.70
CA PRO A 13 40.27 -36.08 8.04
C PRO A 13 39.86 -34.75 8.70
N ILE A 14 38.74 -34.16 8.31
CA ILE A 14 38.22 -32.93 8.94
C ILE A 14 37.86 -33.18 10.40
N HIS A 15 37.23 -34.32 10.70
CA HIS A 15 36.89 -34.71 12.07
C HIS A 15 38.14 -34.88 12.95
N TYR A 16 39.20 -35.54 12.44
CA TYR A 16 40.45 -35.69 13.18
C TYR A 16 41.16 -34.36 13.40
N ILE A 17 41.21 -33.49 12.37
CA ILE A 17 41.80 -32.16 12.49
C ILE A 17 41.01 -31.32 13.52
N SER A 18 39.68 -31.33 13.46
CA SER A 18 38.81 -30.67 14.42
C SER A 18 39.03 -31.12 15.86
N LYS A 19 39.23 -32.45 16.06
CA LYS A 19 39.49 -33.04 17.38
C LYS A 19 40.86 -32.65 17.93
N ILE A 20 41.89 -32.54 17.09
CA ILE A 20 43.25 -32.08 17.47
C ILE A 20 43.25 -30.57 17.75
N LEU A 21 42.51 -29.77 16.99
CA LEU A 21 42.41 -28.32 17.18
C LEU A 21 41.48 -27.92 18.35
N SER A 22 40.55 -28.78 18.74
CA SER A 22 39.55 -28.51 19.79
C SER A 22 40.15 -27.99 21.10
N PRO A 23 41.22 -28.63 21.66
CA PRO A 23 41.82 -28.13 22.91
C PRO A 23 42.49 -26.75 22.73
N PHE A 24 43.02 -26.45 21.54
CA PHE A 24 43.63 -25.16 21.24
C PHE A 24 42.56 -24.06 21.12
N ILE A 25 41.43 -24.36 20.46
CA ILE A 25 40.27 -23.44 20.37
C ILE A 25 39.70 -23.17 21.77
N LYS A 26 39.57 -24.22 22.61
CA LYS A 26 39.13 -24.03 24.00
C LYS A 26 40.07 -23.13 24.81
N LEU A 27 41.39 -23.33 24.65
CA LEU A 27 42.39 -22.50 25.33
C LEU A 27 42.29 -21.03 24.90
N LEU A 28 42.14 -20.76 23.58
CA LEU A 28 41.93 -19.43 23.05
C LEU A 28 40.65 -18.81 23.58
N SER A 29 39.54 -19.54 23.57
CA SER A 29 38.26 -19.04 24.10
C SER A 29 38.33 -18.70 25.58
N ILE A 30 39.01 -19.54 26.39
CA ILE A 30 39.18 -19.27 27.83
C ILE A 30 40.08 -18.05 28.04
N SER A 31 41.15 -17.89 27.25
CA SER A 31 42.05 -16.74 27.32
C SER A 31 41.34 -15.46 26.93
N THR A 32 40.56 -15.48 25.86
CA THR A 32 39.77 -14.32 25.41
C THR A 32 38.69 -13.91 26.43
N LYS A 33 37.95 -14.90 26.99
CA LYS A 33 36.97 -14.64 28.07
C LYS A 33 37.68 -14.10 29.33
N GLY A 34 38.87 -14.56 29.63
CA GLY A 34 39.69 -14.06 30.74
C GLY A 34 40.10 -12.60 30.57
N VAL A 35 40.57 -12.22 29.39
CA VAL A 35 40.94 -10.84 29.04
C VAL A 35 39.73 -9.90 29.05
N LEU A 36 38.61 -10.32 28.46
CA LEU A 36 37.37 -9.55 28.46
C LEU A 36 36.85 -9.33 29.89
N LYS A 37 36.92 -10.33 30.76
CA LYS A 37 36.52 -10.21 32.17
C LYS A 37 37.47 -9.28 32.94
N LEU A 38 38.76 -9.26 32.64
CA LEU A 38 39.77 -8.38 33.25
C LEU A 38 39.52 -6.94 32.83
N LEU A 39 39.09 -6.69 31.58
CA LEU A 39 38.75 -5.39 31.01
C LEU A 39 37.36 -4.93 31.44
N ARG A 40 36.62 -5.66 32.26
CA ARG A 40 35.22 -5.39 32.62
C ARG A 40 34.28 -5.22 31.45
N MET A 41 34.63 -5.71 30.27
CA MET A 41 33.69 -5.78 29.15
C MET A 41 32.72 -6.92 29.42
N LYS A 42 31.45 -6.65 29.54
CA LYS A 42 30.41 -7.68 29.56
C LYS A 42 30.52 -8.48 28.29
N THR A 43 30.85 -9.76 28.40
CA THR A 43 30.56 -10.72 27.36
C THR A 43 29.07 -11.00 27.50
N GLU A 44 28.24 -10.17 26.91
CA GLU A 44 26.91 -10.63 26.55
C GLU A 44 27.18 -11.74 25.53
N ASP A 45 26.73 -12.97 25.85
CA ASP A 45 26.45 -13.92 24.81
C ASP A 45 25.51 -13.13 23.89
N GLN A 46 26.02 -12.66 22.73
CA GLN A 46 25.17 -12.13 21.69
C GLN A 46 24.30 -13.33 21.31
N GLU A 47 23.13 -13.43 21.93
CA GLU A 47 22.01 -14.00 21.23
C GLU A 47 22.02 -13.24 19.90
N GLU A 48 22.19 -13.97 18.82
CA GLU A 48 22.09 -13.39 17.47
C GLU A 48 20.71 -12.74 17.42
N ILE A 49 20.66 -11.44 17.75
CA ILE A 49 19.45 -10.65 17.61
C ILE A 49 19.26 -10.55 16.12
N VAL A 50 18.37 -11.38 15.60
CA VAL A 50 17.98 -11.31 14.20
C VAL A 50 17.41 -9.93 13.97
N THR A 51 18.03 -9.15 13.10
CA THR A 51 17.56 -7.81 12.76
C THR A 51 16.44 -7.87 11.71
N GLU A 52 15.69 -6.80 11.58
CA GLU A 52 14.65 -6.69 10.56
C GLU A 52 15.22 -6.86 9.15
N GLU A 53 16.41 -6.30 8.89
CA GLU A 53 17.11 -6.44 7.63
C GLU A 53 17.45 -7.90 7.31
N GLU A 54 17.85 -8.69 8.33
CA GLU A 54 18.12 -10.10 8.15
C GLU A 54 16.84 -10.89 7.82
N ILE A 55 15.71 -10.54 8.47
CA ILE A 55 14.41 -11.14 8.15
C ILE A 55 14.00 -10.80 6.71
N LYS A 56 14.10 -9.53 6.30
CA LYS A 56 13.82 -9.09 4.93
C LYS A 56 14.71 -9.80 3.90
N ALA A 57 16.00 -10.00 4.22
CA ALA A 57 16.90 -10.74 3.34
C ALA A 57 16.50 -12.23 3.22
N MET A 58 16.06 -12.86 4.32
CA MET A 58 15.58 -14.25 4.30
C MET A 58 14.29 -14.38 3.48
N LEU A 59 13.37 -13.42 3.61
CA LEU A 59 12.13 -13.39 2.82
C LEU A 59 12.41 -13.27 1.32
N LYS A 60 13.35 -12.40 0.94
CA LYS A 60 13.76 -12.25 -0.45
C LYS A 60 14.33 -13.55 -1.01
N MET A 61 15.20 -14.21 -0.28
CA MET A 61 15.73 -15.54 -0.68
C MET A 61 14.63 -16.61 -0.76
N GLY A 62 13.64 -16.54 0.13
CA GLY A 62 12.47 -17.42 0.12
C GLY A 62 11.62 -17.24 -1.15
N ALA A 63 11.39 -16.01 -1.56
CA ALA A 63 10.66 -15.68 -2.79
C ALA A 63 11.44 -16.13 -4.05
N GLU A 64 12.74 -15.83 -4.15
CA GLU A 64 13.59 -16.27 -5.24
C GLU A 64 13.65 -17.81 -5.39
N SER A 65 13.47 -18.56 -4.29
CA SER A 65 13.42 -20.03 -4.29
C SER A 65 12.03 -20.60 -4.50
N GLY A 66 10.98 -19.78 -4.61
CA GLY A 66 9.57 -20.18 -4.74
C GLY A 66 8.98 -20.82 -3.47
N THR A 67 9.60 -20.58 -2.29
CA THR A 67 9.13 -21.09 -0.99
C THR A 67 8.15 -20.14 -0.32
N VAL A 68 8.23 -18.85 -0.65
CA VAL A 68 7.37 -17.77 -0.19
C VAL A 68 6.79 -17.11 -1.45
N GLU A 69 5.49 -16.87 -1.48
CA GLU A 69 4.84 -16.15 -2.58
C GLU A 69 5.17 -14.64 -2.51
N ASP A 70 5.15 -13.96 -3.65
CA ASP A 70 5.47 -12.54 -3.69
C ASP A 70 4.47 -11.72 -2.88
N SER A 71 3.19 -12.06 -2.91
CA SER A 71 2.13 -11.49 -2.07
C SER A 71 2.39 -11.63 -0.57
N GLU A 72 2.85 -12.81 -0.13
CA GLU A 72 3.21 -13.05 1.27
C GLU A 72 4.42 -12.20 1.68
N ARG A 73 5.41 -12.08 0.79
CA ARG A 73 6.59 -11.23 1.02
C ARG A 73 6.19 -9.76 1.16
N GLU A 74 5.33 -9.26 0.28
CA GLU A 74 4.83 -7.88 0.31
C GLU A 74 4.04 -7.60 1.58
N MET A 75 3.14 -8.49 1.96
CA MET A 75 2.38 -8.37 3.22
C MET A 75 3.30 -8.28 4.44
N ILE A 76 4.33 -9.13 4.53
CA ILE A 76 5.28 -9.10 5.65
C ILE A 76 6.08 -7.79 5.65
N ASN A 77 6.50 -7.29 4.48
CA ASN A 77 7.16 -5.99 4.38
C ASN A 77 6.23 -4.84 4.81
N SER A 78 4.95 -4.92 4.44
CA SER A 78 3.94 -3.94 4.86
C SER A 78 3.71 -3.95 6.37
N VAL A 79 3.74 -5.12 7.03
CA VAL A 79 3.69 -5.22 8.51
C VAL A 79 4.86 -4.48 9.17
N PHE A 80 6.08 -4.61 8.64
CA PHE A 80 7.23 -3.87 9.17
C PHE A 80 7.07 -2.37 8.98
N SER A 81 6.70 -1.93 7.77
CA SER A 81 6.53 -0.50 7.49
C SER A 81 5.33 0.12 8.19
N PHE A 82 4.30 -0.66 8.52
CA PHE A 82 3.10 -0.19 9.21
C PHE A 82 3.42 0.36 10.62
N GLY A 83 4.36 -0.28 11.33
CA GLY A 83 4.78 0.18 12.64
C GLY A 83 5.44 1.56 12.66
N ASP A 84 6.02 1.98 11.52
CA ASP A 84 6.70 3.26 11.36
C ASP A 84 5.82 4.37 10.80
N LYS A 85 4.58 4.03 10.35
CA LYS A 85 3.64 5.00 9.77
C LYS A 85 2.84 5.73 10.85
N SER A 86 2.59 7.01 10.60
CA SER A 86 1.64 7.83 11.38
C SER A 86 0.21 7.71 10.82
N ALA A 87 -0.79 8.00 11.65
CA ALA A 87 -2.19 8.05 11.24
C ALA A 87 -2.42 9.04 10.07
N ARG A 88 -1.66 10.14 10.04
CA ARG A 88 -1.68 11.15 8.95
C ARG A 88 -1.34 10.56 7.58
N GLU A 89 -0.46 9.57 7.54
CA GLU A 89 -0.05 8.93 6.28
C GLU A 89 -1.08 7.95 5.72
N LEU A 90 -1.97 7.46 6.58
CA LEU A 90 -2.97 6.45 6.24
C LEU A 90 -4.41 6.99 6.24
N MET A 91 -4.61 8.24 6.63
CA MET A 91 -5.95 8.82 6.74
C MET A 91 -6.57 9.13 5.39
N VAL A 92 -7.90 9.14 5.35
CA VAL A 92 -8.65 9.88 4.32
C VAL A 92 -8.55 11.37 4.68
N PRO A 93 -7.90 12.18 3.84
CA PRO A 93 -7.68 13.59 4.16
C PRO A 93 -8.98 14.39 4.11
N ARG A 94 -9.07 15.45 4.92
CA ARG A 94 -10.24 16.33 5.08
C ARG A 94 -10.99 16.69 3.77
N ARG A 95 -10.25 16.86 2.68
CA ARG A 95 -10.84 17.29 1.39
C ARG A 95 -11.64 16.17 0.71
N GLU A 96 -11.37 14.93 1.07
CA GLU A 96 -11.97 13.74 0.48
C GLU A 96 -13.04 13.13 1.41
N VAL A 97 -13.12 13.61 2.65
CA VAL A 97 -14.10 13.12 3.62
C VAL A 97 -15.49 13.65 3.26
N PHE A 98 -16.42 12.72 3.04
CA PHE A 98 -17.84 13.05 3.00
C PHE A 98 -18.33 13.32 4.43
N ALA A 99 -18.68 14.58 4.71
CA ALA A 99 -19.23 15.04 5.98
C ALA A 99 -20.48 15.90 5.74
N VAL A 100 -21.40 15.94 6.72
CA VAL A 100 -22.64 16.70 6.61
C VAL A 100 -22.71 17.79 7.67
N ASP A 101 -23.36 18.91 7.33
CA ASP A 101 -23.61 20.02 8.23
C ASP A 101 -24.89 19.74 9.04
N ILE A 102 -24.82 19.87 10.37
CA ILE A 102 -26.00 19.70 11.23
C ILE A 102 -27.01 20.85 11.08
N GLU A 103 -26.59 21.98 10.51
CA GLU A 103 -27.44 23.15 10.28
C GLU A 103 -28.27 23.03 9.00
N ASP A 104 -27.93 22.07 8.12
CA ASP A 104 -28.73 21.75 6.94
C ASP A 104 -30.10 21.16 7.35
N PRO A 105 -31.11 21.26 6.54
CA PRO A 105 -32.41 20.64 6.77
C PRO A 105 -32.28 19.13 6.95
N ASP A 106 -32.95 18.57 7.97
CA ASP A 106 -32.87 17.12 8.26
C ASP A 106 -33.20 16.24 7.02
N GLU A 107 -34.12 16.67 6.15
CA GLU A 107 -34.45 15.96 4.91
C GLU A 107 -33.26 15.91 3.94
N GLU A 108 -32.52 17.00 3.79
CA GLU A 108 -31.34 17.07 2.92
C GLU A 108 -30.21 16.19 3.47
N ILE A 109 -30.00 16.20 4.78
CA ILE A 109 -29.02 15.33 5.43
C ILE A 109 -29.40 13.86 5.22
N LEU A 110 -30.68 13.52 5.38
CA LEU A 110 -31.17 12.14 5.19
C LEU A 110 -30.94 11.67 3.75
N ASP A 111 -31.28 12.48 2.77
CA ASP A 111 -31.10 12.16 1.35
C ASP A 111 -29.60 11.98 1.05
N ALA A 112 -28.75 12.92 1.50
CA ALA A 112 -27.31 12.83 1.31
C ALA A 112 -26.70 11.55 1.94
N VAL A 113 -27.15 11.17 3.14
CA VAL A 113 -26.72 9.93 3.82
C VAL A 113 -27.16 8.69 3.06
N LEU A 114 -28.37 8.66 2.53
CA LEU A 114 -28.93 7.52 1.79
C LEU A 114 -28.30 7.34 0.41
N GLU A 115 -27.95 8.44 -0.24
CA GLU A 115 -27.26 8.43 -1.54
C GLU A 115 -25.78 8.08 -1.38
N SER A 116 -25.19 8.39 -0.21
CA SER A 116 -23.81 8.03 0.08
C SER A 116 -23.66 6.51 0.26
N ARG A 117 -22.49 5.99 -0.08
CA ARG A 117 -22.14 4.57 0.18
C ARG A 117 -21.46 4.37 1.54
N HIS A 118 -21.37 5.44 2.35
CA HIS A 118 -20.62 5.43 3.60
C HIS A 118 -21.47 4.93 4.77
N SER A 119 -20.92 4.03 5.57
CA SER A 119 -21.57 3.50 6.77
C SER A 119 -21.53 4.46 7.96
N ARG A 120 -20.52 5.33 8.03
CA ARG A 120 -20.24 6.27 9.12
C ARG A 120 -19.86 7.61 8.53
N ILE A 121 -20.57 8.63 8.92
CA ILE A 121 -20.47 9.98 8.32
C ILE A 121 -20.19 10.98 9.43
N PRO A 122 -19.06 11.69 9.41
CA PRO A 122 -18.81 12.81 10.31
C PRO A 122 -19.85 13.91 10.13
N VAL A 123 -20.30 14.46 11.25
CA VAL A 123 -21.24 15.59 11.27
C VAL A 123 -20.55 16.76 11.94
N TYR A 124 -20.57 17.91 11.29
CA TYR A 124 -19.97 19.14 11.82
C TYR A 124 -21.04 20.22 12.08
N GLU A 125 -20.66 21.24 12.84
CA GLU A 125 -21.49 22.39 13.17
C GLU A 125 -20.71 23.68 12.92
N GLU A 126 -21.29 24.64 12.22
CA GLU A 126 -20.71 25.93 11.80
C GLU A 126 -19.53 25.78 10.82
N THR A 127 -18.53 25.00 11.16
CA THR A 127 -17.34 24.77 10.32
C THR A 127 -16.94 23.31 10.30
N VAL A 128 -16.35 22.86 9.21
CA VAL A 128 -15.85 21.47 9.05
C VAL A 128 -14.82 21.10 10.12
N ASP A 129 -14.17 22.09 10.76
CA ASP A 129 -13.23 21.85 11.85
C ASP A 129 -13.92 21.43 13.15
N ASN A 130 -15.21 21.73 13.28
CA ASN A 130 -15.99 21.42 14.48
C ASN A 130 -16.84 20.16 14.31
N ILE A 131 -16.21 19.00 14.30
CA ILE A 131 -16.93 17.72 14.22
C ILE A 131 -17.62 17.44 15.56
N ILE A 132 -18.95 17.38 15.54
CA ILE A 132 -19.79 17.20 16.75
C ILE A 132 -20.26 15.77 16.98
N GLY A 133 -20.17 14.90 15.97
CA GLY A 133 -20.64 13.52 16.08
C GLY A 133 -20.38 12.70 14.83
N ILE A 134 -20.66 11.40 14.95
CA ILE A 134 -20.65 10.44 13.81
C ILE A 134 -22.08 9.94 13.63
N LEU A 135 -22.61 10.10 12.45
CA LEU A 135 -23.90 9.56 12.04
C LEU A 135 -23.70 8.19 11.40
N HIS A 136 -24.43 7.19 11.89
CA HIS A 136 -24.42 5.86 11.30
C HIS A 136 -25.59 5.70 10.33
N ALA A 137 -25.34 5.41 9.06
CA ALA A 137 -26.37 5.20 8.06
C ALA A 137 -27.41 4.15 8.47
N LYS A 138 -26.98 3.09 9.15
CA LYS A 138 -27.87 2.05 9.69
C LYS A 138 -28.84 2.58 10.75
N ASP A 139 -28.41 3.51 11.62
CA ASP A 139 -29.27 4.08 12.65
C ASP A 139 -30.30 4.99 12.02
N VAL A 140 -29.92 5.76 10.98
CA VAL A 140 -30.82 6.55 10.14
C VAL A 140 -31.92 5.66 9.53
N MET A 141 -31.51 4.57 8.86
CA MET A 141 -32.46 3.64 8.23
C MET A 141 -33.42 3.00 9.25
N ILE A 142 -32.96 2.70 10.46
CA ILE A 142 -33.79 2.14 11.52
C ILE A 142 -34.81 3.19 11.99
N GLU A 143 -34.39 4.44 12.16
CA GLU A 143 -35.29 5.52 12.62
C GLU A 143 -36.32 5.87 11.56
N MET A 144 -35.93 5.95 10.30
CA MET A 144 -36.86 6.13 9.17
C MET A 144 -37.94 5.05 9.14
N ARG A 145 -37.59 3.80 9.41
CA ARG A 145 -38.54 2.69 9.43
C ARG A 145 -39.51 2.77 10.62
N LYS A 146 -39.10 3.31 11.76
CA LYS A 146 -39.95 3.44 12.95
C LYS A 146 -40.94 4.57 12.83
N LYS A 147 -40.52 5.69 12.23
CA LYS A 147 -41.34 6.90 12.10
C LYS A 147 -42.09 6.86 10.76
N THR A 148 -43.36 6.39 10.81
CA THR A 148 -44.25 6.41 9.65
C THR A 148 -44.78 7.83 9.35
N THR A 149 -44.73 8.73 10.32
CA THR A 149 -45.10 10.16 10.25
C THR A 149 -44.39 10.91 11.36
N GLY A 150 -43.40 11.72 11.03
CA GLY A 150 -42.71 12.59 11.98
C GLY A 150 -41.28 12.94 11.54
N GLU A 151 -40.84 14.13 11.89
CA GLU A 151 -39.47 14.61 11.67
C GLU A 151 -38.46 13.73 12.40
N ILE A 152 -37.37 13.36 11.74
CA ILE A 152 -36.25 12.63 12.30
C ILE A 152 -35.28 13.67 12.82
N GLU A 153 -35.04 13.68 14.12
CA GLU A 153 -34.06 14.57 14.73
C GLU A 153 -32.65 13.96 14.58
N ILE A 154 -31.88 14.42 13.60
CA ILE A 154 -30.53 13.93 13.29
C ILE A 154 -29.59 14.05 14.48
N ARG A 155 -29.66 15.19 15.22
CA ARG A 155 -28.80 15.43 16.40
C ARG A 155 -28.94 14.32 17.46
N GLY A 156 -30.13 13.74 17.60
CA GLY A 156 -30.38 12.64 18.52
C GLY A 156 -29.79 11.29 18.10
N LEU A 157 -29.36 11.15 16.87
CA LEU A 157 -28.75 9.94 16.30
C LEU A 157 -27.22 9.99 16.31
N LEU A 158 -26.63 11.13 16.66
CA LEU A 158 -25.17 11.30 16.67
C LEU A 158 -24.54 10.43 17.75
N ARG A 159 -23.44 9.78 17.39
CA ARG A 159 -22.58 9.04 18.29
C ARG A 159 -21.32 9.83 18.61
N ASP A 160 -20.73 9.54 19.78
CA ASP A 160 -19.53 10.21 20.26
C ASP A 160 -18.36 10.02 19.29
N VAL A 161 -17.65 11.11 19.04
CA VAL A 161 -16.43 11.13 18.21
C VAL A 161 -15.26 10.58 19.01
N PHE A 162 -14.39 9.87 18.35
CA PHE A 162 -13.09 9.46 18.89
C PHE A 162 -12.00 10.30 18.22
N PHE A 163 -11.59 11.36 18.90
CA PHE A 163 -10.54 12.25 18.43
C PHE A 163 -9.15 11.70 18.77
N VAL A 164 -8.26 11.78 17.80
CA VAL A 164 -6.87 11.32 17.90
C VAL A 164 -5.97 12.32 17.19
N PRO A 165 -4.78 12.65 17.72
CA PRO A 165 -3.78 13.41 16.98
C PRO A 165 -3.37 12.68 15.69
N ASP A 166 -3.25 13.41 14.60
CA ASP A 166 -2.88 12.83 13.30
C ASP A 166 -1.42 12.32 13.25
N THR A 167 -0.58 12.76 14.20
CA THR A 167 0.80 12.29 14.40
C THR A 167 0.92 10.97 15.16
N LYS A 168 -0.19 10.38 15.60
CA LYS A 168 -0.18 9.12 16.35
C LYS A 168 0.29 7.98 15.47
N ASP A 169 1.08 7.06 16.06
CA ASP A 169 1.54 5.85 15.39
C ASP A 169 0.36 4.95 15.01
N ALA A 170 0.38 4.41 13.79
CA ALA A 170 -0.72 3.63 13.23
C ALA A 170 -0.99 2.34 14.02
N ASP A 171 0.05 1.67 14.50
CA ASP A 171 -0.08 0.44 15.28
C ASP A 171 -0.71 0.69 16.66
N ASP A 172 -0.36 1.79 17.32
CA ASP A 172 -0.97 2.20 18.59
C ASP A 172 -2.44 2.60 18.39
N LEU A 173 -2.74 3.33 17.31
CA LEU A 173 -4.11 3.68 16.96
C LEU A 173 -4.96 2.44 16.69
N PHE A 174 -4.43 1.49 15.94
CA PHE A 174 -5.11 0.23 15.65
C PHE A 174 -5.48 -0.53 16.92
N ARG A 175 -4.53 -0.65 17.86
CA ARG A 175 -4.79 -1.28 19.18
C ARG A 175 -5.87 -0.56 19.99
N GLU A 176 -5.87 0.79 19.98
CA GLU A 176 -6.88 1.57 20.68
C GLU A 176 -8.28 1.42 20.05
N LEU A 177 -8.38 1.45 18.73
CA LEU A 177 -9.65 1.23 18.04
C LEU A 177 -10.21 -0.17 18.36
N GLN A 178 -9.36 -1.21 18.32
CA GLN A 178 -9.78 -2.56 18.71
C GLN A 178 -10.21 -2.64 20.18
N ALA A 179 -9.45 -2.09 21.10
CA ALA A 179 -9.74 -2.14 22.53
C ALA A 179 -11.04 -1.40 22.87
N SER A 180 -11.28 -0.25 22.22
CA SER A 180 -12.48 0.56 22.41
C SER A 180 -13.69 0.08 21.58
N ARG A 181 -13.50 -0.93 20.71
CA ARG A 181 -14.50 -1.40 19.73
C ARG A 181 -15.04 -0.28 18.85
N ARG A 182 -14.21 0.66 18.50
CA ARG A 182 -14.51 1.74 17.57
C ARG A 182 -13.94 1.38 16.20
N HIS A 183 -14.62 1.80 15.14
CA HIS A 183 -14.22 1.50 13.77
C HIS A 183 -13.69 2.72 13.03
N MET A 184 -13.82 3.92 13.63
CA MET A 184 -13.40 5.17 13.01
C MET A 184 -12.85 6.09 14.07
N ALA A 185 -11.79 6.81 13.75
CA ALA A 185 -11.26 7.94 14.47
C ALA A 185 -11.31 9.20 13.61
N VAL A 186 -11.52 10.33 14.25
CA VAL A 186 -11.39 11.66 13.64
C VAL A 186 -10.02 12.19 14.04
N LEU A 187 -9.21 12.54 13.04
CA LEU A 187 -7.86 13.02 13.25
C LEU A 187 -7.84 14.54 13.35
N VAL A 188 -7.05 15.03 14.30
CA VAL A 188 -6.88 16.46 14.55
C VAL A 188 -5.41 16.86 14.48
N ASP A 189 -5.16 18.04 13.96
CA ASP A 189 -3.83 18.64 13.92
C ASP A 189 -3.42 19.26 15.26
N GLU A 190 -2.23 19.84 15.32
CA GLU A 190 -1.66 20.50 16.52
C GLU A 190 -2.42 21.75 16.96
N TYR A 191 -3.32 22.27 16.13
CA TYR A 191 -4.18 23.44 16.42
C TYR A 191 -5.60 23.02 16.80
N GLY A 192 -5.89 21.72 16.78
CA GLY A 192 -7.21 21.16 17.01
C GLY A 192 -8.14 21.21 15.79
N GLY A 193 -7.61 21.52 14.61
CA GLY A 193 -8.33 21.50 13.35
C GLY A 193 -8.54 20.07 12.84
N PHE A 194 -9.61 19.86 12.09
CA PHE A 194 -9.93 18.57 11.47
C PHE A 194 -8.96 18.25 10.32
N SER A 195 -8.11 17.24 10.50
CA SER A 195 -7.15 16.76 9.50
C SER A 195 -7.76 15.73 8.53
N GLY A 196 -8.63 14.84 9.04
CA GLY A 196 -9.21 13.75 8.28
C GLY A 196 -9.82 12.67 9.16
N ILE A 197 -10.15 11.56 8.56
CA ILE A 197 -10.64 10.36 9.27
C ILE A 197 -9.75 9.17 8.97
N ILE A 198 -9.78 8.20 9.86
CA ILE A 198 -9.17 6.89 9.62
C ILE A 198 -10.07 5.81 10.18
N THR A 199 -10.20 4.71 9.45
CA THR A 199 -11.00 3.56 9.86
C THR A 199 -10.11 2.35 10.17
N VAL A 200 -10.68 1.32 10.80
CA VAL A 200 -9.99 0.05 11.01
C VAL A 200 -9.69 -0.61 9.65
N GLU A 201 -10.58 -0.42 8.71
CA GLU A 201 -10.48 -0.90 7.34
C GLU A 201 -9.23 -0.33 6.65
N ASP A 202 -8.99 0.99 6.72
CA ASP A 202 -7.79 1.65 6.15
C ASP A 202 -6.48 1.14 6.78
N LEU A 203 -6.50 0.91 8.11
CA LEU A 203 -5.35 0.37 8.83
C LEU A 203 -5.04 -1.09 8.45
N VAL A 204 -6.07 -1.89 8.17
CA VAL A 204 -5.91 -3.27 7.69
C VAL A 204 -5.41 -3.27 6.25
N GLU A 205 -5.95 -2.41 5.40
CA GLU A 205 -5.52 -2.24 4.01
C GLU A 205 -4.04 -1.85 3.92
N ALA A 206 -3.56 -0.97 4.80
CA ALA A 206 -2.15 -0.60 4.87
C ALA A 206 -1.19 -1.76 5.20
N ILE A 207 -1.70 -2.85 5.79
CA ILE A 207 -0.94 -4.07 6.11
C ILE A 207 -1.10 -5.12 4.98
N MET A 208 -2.34 -5.32 4.54
CA MET A 208 -2.68 -6.37 3.58
C MET A 208 -2.28 -5.98 2.14
N GLY A 209 -2.05 -4.68 1.88
CA GLY A 209 -1.99 -4.12 0.55
C GLY A 209 -3.40 -4.04 -0.06
N ASP A 210 -3.51 -3.57 -1.28
CA ASP A 210 -4.73 -3.73 -2.04
C ASP A 210 -5.07 -5.22 -2.04
N ILE A 211 -6.14 -5.60 -1.32
CA ILE A 211 -6.67 -6.96 -1.41
C ILE A 211 -7.26 -7.03 -2.81
N HIS A 212 -6.44 -7.44 -3.77
CA HIS A 212 -6.97 -7.85 -5.06
C HIS A 212 -7.95 -8.98 -4.75
N GLU A 213 -9.24 -8.76 -4.98
CA GLU A 213 -10.21 -9.84 -4.94
C GLU A 213 -9.69 -10.92 -5.90
N GLU A 214 -9.67 -12.19 -5.46
CA GLU A 214 -9.23 -13.33 -6.29
C GLU A 214 -9.99 -13.42 -7.64
N ASP A 215 -11.00 -12.59 -7.83
CA ASP A 215 -11.80 -12.44 -9.06
C ASP A 215 -11.39 -11.19 -9.90
N GLU A 216 -10.50 -10.32 -9.45
CA GLU A 216 -9.83 -9.39 -10.35
C GLU A 216 -8.81 -10.21 -11.14
N VAL A 217 -9.23 -10.63 -12.31
CA VAL A 217 -8.35 -11.16 -13.36
C VAL A 217 -7.25 -10.10 -13.49
N GLU A 218 -6.01 -10.43 -13.06
CA GLU A 218 -4.86 -9.59 -13.37
C GLU A 218 -4.91 -9.33 -14.87
N GLU A 219 -5.37 -8.13 -15.22
CA GLU A 219 -5.32 -7.75 -16.63
C GLU A 219 -3.84 -7.72 -16.98
N PRO A 220 -3.41 -8.50 -17.97
CA PRO A 220 -2.00 -8.61 -18.30
C PRO A 220 -1.43 -7.21 -18.55
N GLU A 221 -0.20 -6.95 -18.12
CA GLU A 221 0.49 -5.68 -18.32
C GLU A 221 0.46 -5.25 -19.78
N ILE A 222 0.52 -6.23 -20.69
CA ILE A 222 0.36 -6.05 -22.13
C ILE A 222 -0.73 -7.01 -22.63
N GLN A 223 -1.87 -6.45 -23.01
CA GLN A 223 -2.96 -7.17 -23.63
C GLN A 223 -2.96 -6.91 -25.13
N GLN A 224 -2.72 -7.94 -25.94
CA GLN A 224 -2.83 -7.82 -27.41
C GLN A 224 -4.30 -7.79 -27.84
N LEU A 225 -4.73 -6.70 -28.47
CA LEU A 225 -6.09 -6.52 -29.00
C LEU A 225 -6.19 -6.98 -30.46
N SER A 226 -5.13 -6.75 -31.25
CA SER A 226 -4.98 -7.19 -32.63
C SER A 226 -3.50 -7.38 -32.96
N ASP A 227 -3.15 -7.72 -34.22
CA ASP A 227 -1.77 -7.91 -34.65
C ASP A 227 -0.88 -6.66 -34.44
N GLU A 228 -1.48 -5.47 -34.45
CA GLU A 228 -0.76 -4.19 -34.37
C GLU A 228 -1.39 -3.23 -33.31
N GLU A 229 -2.20 -3.76 -32.38
CA GLU A 229 -2.85 -2.97 -31.32
C GLU A 229 -2.73 -3.67 -29.97
N TYR A 230 -2.35 -2.93 -28.97
CA TYR A 230 -2.12 -3.41 -27.61
C TYR A 230 -2.75 -2.45 -26.59
N LEU A 231 -3.26 -3.01 -25.50
CA LEU A 231 -3.64 -2.26 -24.32
C LEU A 231 -2.59 -2.54 -23.24
N VAL A 232 -1.91 -1.50 -22.79
CA VAL A 232 -0.71 -1.61 -21.96
C VAL A 232 -0.94 -0.90 -20.62
N ASP A 233 -0.48 -1.52 -19.52
CA ASP A 233 -0.50 -0.90 -18.19
C ASP A 233 0.44 0.32 -18.16
N GLY A 234 -0.03 1.43 -17.59
CA GLY A 234 0.78 2.64 -17.50
C GLY A 234 1.96 2.54 -16.54
N GLY A 235 1.94 1.56 -15.63
CA GLY A 235 3.00 1.28 -14.67
C GLY A 235 4.15 0.42 -15.22
N ILE A 236 4.00 -0.19 -16.39
CA ILE A 236 5.04 -1.03 -17.02
C ILE A 236 6.33 -0.23 -17.23
N LEU A 237 7.47 -0.86 -16.98
CA LEU A 237 8.76 -0.25 -17.25
C LEU A 237 9.00 -0.10 -18.74
N LEU A 238 9.61 1.00 -19.16
CA LEU A 238 9.93 1.26 -20.58
C LEU A 238 10.86 0.19 -21.14
N GLU A 239 11.76 -0.35 -20.32
CA GLU A 239 12.70 -1.41 -20.70
C GLU A 239 11.92 -2.69 -21.06
N ASP A 240 11.00 -3.12 -20.19
CA ASP A 240 10.18 -4.32 -20.40
C ASP A 240 9.26 -4.17 -21.61
N LEU A 241 8.64 -2.99 -21.77
CA LEU A 241 7.79 -2.70 -22.90
C LEU A 241 8.55 -2.71 -24.24
N ASN A 242 9.79 -2.20 -24.26
CA ASN A 242 10.63 -2.20 -25.45
C ASN A 242 11.15 -3.61 -25.79
N GLU A 243 11.24 -4.53 -24.81
CA GLU A 243 11.59 -5.93 -25.06
C GLU A 243 10.43 -6.71 -25.68
N GLU A 244 9.19 -6.43 -25.23
CA GLU A 244 7.98 -7.14 -25.68
C GLU A 244 7.38 -6.58 -26.97
N LEU A 245 7.49 -5.28 -27.20
CA LEU A 245 6.98 -4.61 -28.38
C LEU A 245 8.11 -3.96 -29.20
N PRO A 246 7.97 -3.84 -30.53
CA PRO A 246 8.98 -3.21 -31.37
C PRO A 246 8.96 -1.69 -31.24
N LEU A 247 9.12 -1.22 -30.02
CA LEU A 247 9.19 0.17 -29.60
C LEU A 247 10.63 0.53 -29.21
N SER A 248 10.91 1.83 -29.08
CA SER A 248 12.19 2.34 -28.60
C SER A 248 11.94 3.57 -27.75
N LEU A 249 11.06 3.42 -26.75
CA LEU A 249 10.69 4.51 -25.84
C LEU A 249 11.85 4.76 -24.86
N PHE A 250 12.19 6.02 -24.68
CA PHE A 250 13.23 6.44 -23.77
C PHE A 250 12.87 7.77 -23.09
N SER A 251 13.11 7.86 -21.81
CA SER A 251 13.03 9.10 -21.02
C SER A 251 14.23 9.20 -20.09
N GLU A 252 14.72 10.41 -19.85
CA GLU A 252 15.79 10.65 -18.86
C GLU A 252 15.23 10.78 -17.44
N ASN A 253 13.93 11.04 -17.29
CA ASN A 253 13.30 11.42 -16.04
C ASN A 253 12.35 10.37 -15.48
N TYR A 254 11.88 9.42 -16.32
CA TYR A 254 10.84 8.46 -15.94
C TYR A 254 11.14 7.07 -16.49
N ASP A 255 10.93 6.07 -15.65
CA ASP A 255 11.18 4.67 -16.02
C ASP A 255 9.93 3.95 -16.53
N THR A 256 8.71 4.53 -16.34
CA THR A 256 7.43 3.91 -16.67
C THR A 256 6.75 4.53 -17.89
N LEU A 257 5.83 3.77 -18.53
CA LEU A 257 5.03 4.25 -19.67
C LEU A 257 4.17 5.47 -19.29
N SER A 258 3.54 5.48 -18.12
CA SER A 258 2.78 6.62 -17.61
C SER A 258 3.66 7.87 -17.49
N GLY A 259 4.86 7.74 -16.94
CA GLY A 259 5.82 8.82 -16.83
C GLY A 259 6.26 9.36 -18.18
N TYR A 260 6.58 8.47 -19.12
CA TYR A 260 6.91 8.82 -20.50
C TYR A 260 5.78 9.61 -21.19
N MET A 261 4.54 9.15 -21.02
CA MET A 261 3.36 9.83 -21.56
C MET A 261 3.19 11.23 -20.97
N ILE A 262 3.32 11.37 -19.65
CA ILE A 262 3.21 12.66 -18.95
C ILE A 262 4.31 13.63 -19.42
N GLU A 263 5.56 13.16 -19.57
CA GLU A 263 6.67 13.99 -20.05
C GLU A 263 6.38 14.54 -21.46
N ASN A 264 5.90 13.71 -22.37
CA ASN A 264 5.62 14.10 -23.74
C ASN A 264 4.36 14.95 -23.90
N LEU A 265 3.34 14.74 -23.05
CA LEU A 265 2.13 15.56 -23.03
C LEU A 265 2.34 16.90 -22.32
N GLY A 266 3.25 16.94 -21.32
CA GLY A 266 3.50 18.11 -20.49
C GLY A 266 2.44 18.35 -19.38
N TYR A 267 1.48 17.45 -19.22
CA TYR A 267 0.44 17.50 -18.19
C TYR A 267 -0.16 16.11 -17.97
N ILE A 268 -0.90 15.96 -16.85
CA ILE A 268 -1.66 14.74 -16.57
C ILE A 268 -3.07 14.89 -17.16
N PRO A 269 -3.49 14.02 -18.11
CA PRO A 269 -4.83 14.08 -18.70
C PRO A 269 -5.92 13.84 -17.67
N LYS A 270 -7.09 14.44 -17.88
CA LYS A 270 -8.28 14.16 -17.05
C LYS A 270 -8.94 12.86 -17.50
N GLU A 271 -9.79 12.30 -16.63
CA GLU A 271 -10.64 11.16 -16.99
C GLU A 271 -11.43 11.46 -18.27
N ASN A 272 -11.44 10.48 -19.20
CA ASN A 272 -12.07 10.58 -20.52
C ASN A 272 -11.45 11.60 -21.49
N GLU A 273 -10.28 12.15 -21.20
CA GLU A 273 -9.54 12.99 -22.15
C GLU A 273 -8.72 12.12 -23.12
N GLN A 274 -8.96 12.27 -24.41
CA GLN A 274 -8.23 11.53 -25.45
C GLN A 274 -6.90 12.23 -25.77
N ALA A 275 -5.91 12.07 -24.91
CA ALA A 275 -4.54 12.53 -25.16
C ALA A 275 -3.74 11.43 -25.87
N SER A 276 -2.84 11.79 -26.77
CA SER A 276 -1.99 10.83 -27.45
C SER A 276 -0.60 11.38 -27.78
N VAL A 277 0.39 10.49 -27.76
CA VAL A 277 1.78 10.75 -28.14
C VAL A 277 2.09 9.92 -29.38
N LEU A 278 2.90 10.45 -30.28
CA LEU A 278 3.35 9.75 -31.49
C LEU A 278 4.82 9.42 -31.35
N GLU A 279 5.15 8.15 -31.50
CA GLU A 279 6.53 7.67 -31.49
C GLU A 279 6.80 6.80 -32.71
N GLY A 280 7.48 7.38 -33.71
CA GLY A 280 7.73 6.74 -34.99
C GLY A 280 6.44 6.33 -35.71
N GLU A 281 6.25 5.04 -35.93
CA GLU A 281 5.06 4.48 -36.59
C GLU A 281 3.93 4.17 -35.58
N TRP A 282 4.16 4.38 -34.29
CA TRP A 282 3.23 4.04 -33.22
C TRP A 282 2.50 5.26 -32.66
N GLN A 283 1.25 5.07 -32.31
CA GLN A 283 0.43 6.03 -31.57
C GLN A 283 0.11 5.45 -30.20
N LEU A 284 0.52 6.16 -29.16
CA LEU A 284 0.21 5.87 -27.78
C LEU A 284 -0.92 6.79 -27.35
N ARG A 285 -2.10 6.25 -27.07
CA ARG A 285 -3.28 7.02 -26.67
C ARG A 285 -3.67 6.67 -25.24
N VAL A 286 -3.93 7.67 -24.41
CA VAL A 286 -4.46 7.47 -23.06
C VAL A 286 -5.86 6.87 -23.17
N GLU A 287 -6.05 5.69 -22.59
CA GLU A 287 -7.33 4.98 -22.56
C GLU A 287 -8.01 5.16 -21.21
N GLN A 288 -7.26 5.09 -20.11
CA GLN A 288 -7.80 5.25 -18.77
C GLN A 288 -6.86 6.07 -17.88
N VAL A 289 -7.46 6.98 -17.09
CA VAL A 289 -6.79 7.71 -16.01
C VAL A 289 -7.49 7.33 -14.71
N LYS A 290 -6.72 6.93 -13.70
CA LYS A 290 -7.21 6.59 -12.35
C LYS A 290 -6.26 7.23 -11.33
N ASP A 291 -6.79 7.82 -10.27
CA ASP A 291 -6.02 8.42 -9.17
C ASP A 291 -4.93 9.40 -9.65
N ASN A 292 -5.29 10.25 -10.61
CA ASN A 292 -4.39 11.25 -11.20
C ASN A 292 -3.15 10.63 -11.91
N ARG A 293 -3.23 9.36 -12.33
CA ARG A 293 -2.23 8.60 -13.07
C ARG A 293 -2.82 8.05 -14.37
N ILE A 294 -2.01 7.96 -15.41
CA ILE A 294 -2.38 7.20 -16.61
C ILE A 294 -2.30 5.70 -16.26
N ALA A 295 -3.46 5.07 -16.16
CA ALA A 295 -3.58 3.66 -15.78
C ALA A 295 -3.46 2.72 -16.98
N ARG A 296 -4.07 3.08 -18.13
CA ARG A 296 -4.02 2.27 -19.36
C ARG A 296 -3.71 3.13 -20.57
N VAL A 297 -2.86 2.59 -21.45
CA VAL A 297 -2.44 3.21 -22.70
C VAL A 297 -2.74 2.27 -23.88
N HIS A 298 -3.49 2.74 -24.85
CA HIS A 298 -3.71 2.05 -26.12
C HIS A 298 -2.54 2.35 -27.05
N VAL A 299 -1.80 1.33 -27.41
CA VAL A 299 -0.63 1.40 -28.30
C VAL A 299 -1.03 0.79 -29.63
N ALA A 300 -1.05 1.58 -30.71
CA ALA A 300 -1.46 1.14 -32.02
C ALA A 300 -0.46 1.58 -33.10
N ARG A 301 -0.18 0.69 -34.04
CA ARG A 301 0.62 1.05 -35.22
C ARG A 301 -0.22 1.81 -36.23
N ARG A 302 0.27 2.97 -36.66
CA ARG A 302 -0.42 3.76 -37.67
C ARG A 302 -0.27 3.05 -39.06
N LEU A 303 -1.38 2.57 -39.56
CA LEU A 303 -1.44 2.15 -40.97
C LEU A 303 -1.03 3.35 -41.82
N GLY A 304 0.11 3.26 -42.50
CA GLY A 304 0.60 4.32 -43.38
C GLY A 304 -0.48 4.68 -44.38
N HIS A 305 -0.89 5.95 -44.43
CA HIS A 305 -1.60 6.46 -45.59
C HIS A 305 -0.72 6.21 -46.84
N VAL A 306 -1.08 5.22 -47.63
CA VAL A 306 -0.60 5.12 -49.02
C VAL A 306 -1.09 6.40 -49.68
N SER A 307 -0.17 7.35 -49.91
CA SER A 307 -0.42 8.49 -50.78
C SER A 307 -0.63 7.91 -52.19
N GLU A 308 -1.90 7.84 -52.59
CA GLU A 308 -2.18 7.78 -54.01
C GLU A 308 -1.66 9.07 -54.67
N LYS A 309 -0.72 8.84 -55.61
CA LYS A 309 -0.29 9.85 -56.57
C LYS A 309 -1.30 9.91 -57.69
#